data_d46f32b0144037e5321933d6da2f732f
#
_entry.id   d46f32b0144037e5321933d6da2f732f
#
_cell.length_a   1.000
_cell.length_b   1.000
_cell.length_c   1.000
_cell.angle_alpha   90.00
_cell.angle_beta   90.00
_cell.angle_gamma   90.00
#
_symmetry.space_group_name_H-M   'P 1'
#
loop_
_entity.id
_entity.type
_entity.pdbx_description
1 polymer ?
#
loop_
_entity_poly.entity_id
_entity_poly.type
_entity_poly.pdbx_seq_one_letter_code
_entity_poly.pdbx_strand_id
1 'polypeptide(L)'
;VLLGQVVGRWGNFFNRESFGEYTDGVLAMQLPISAVRSGEVSGAMRDNLLTIDGVSFIQVQPVFLYESLWCLFLLLVLLALRRKKRYQGELFMWYLAGYGLGRFVCEWLRTDKLYIPGTSVDISLLISGVLVVVFVPIVTVRRVMVKKRADIRKIRRERAFREEEESRREHK
;
A
#
# COMPACT_ATOMS: atom_id res chain seq x y z
N VAL A 1 -5.65 -8.12 -8.52
CA VAL A 1 -6.09 -7.32 -7.34
C VAL A 1 -5.66 -5.87 -7.47
N LEU A 2 -4.35 -5.53 -7.54
CA LEU A 2 -3.88 -4.13 -7.57
C LEU A 2 -4.48 -3.29 -8.71
N LEU A 3 -4.55 -3.83 -9.92
CA LEU A 3 -5.16 -3.11 -11.05
C LEU A 3 -6.64 -2.77 -10.76
N GLY A 4 -7.38 -3.73 -10.18
CA GLY A 4 -8.75 -3.48 -9.75
C GLY A 4 -8.85 -2.42 -8.64
N GLN A 5 -7.86 -2.35 -7.74
CA GLN A 5 -7.78 -1.31 -6.73
C GLN A 5 -7.49 0.07 -7.36
N VAL A 6 -6.56 0.16 -8.33
CA VAL A 6 -6.30 1.40 -9.07
C VAL A 6 -7.58 1.97 -9.69
N VAL A 7 -8.32 1.13 -10.44
CA VAL A 7 -9.56 1.56 -11.10
C VAL A 7 -10.67 1.79 -10.09
N GLY A 8 -10.81 0.93 -9.07
CA GLY A 8 -11.87 1.01 -8.07
C GLY A 8 -11.85 2.31 -7.27
N ARG A 9 -10.67 2.93 -7.06
CA ARG A 9 -10.58 4.24 -6.38
C ARG A 9 -11.24 5.38 -7.15
N TRP A 10 -11.33 5.28 -8.46
CA TRP A 10 -12.08 6.25 -9.26
C TRP A 10 -13.59 6.17 -9.01
N GLY A 11 -14.10 5.01 -8.53
CA GLY A 11 -15.46 4.91 -8.05
C GLY A 11 -15.76 5.87 -6.89
N ASN A 12 -14.83 6.06 -5.95
CA ASN A 12 -14.97 7.01 -4.86
C ASN A 12 -15.07 8.45 -5.37
N PHE A 13 -14.33 8.79 -6.44
CA PHE A 13 -14.45 10.10 -7.09
C PHE A 13 -15.85 10.34 -7.67
N PHE A 14 -16.38 9.37 -8.42
CA PHE A 14 -17.72 9.48 -9.00
C PHE A 14 -18.82 9.49 -7.94
N ASN A 15 -18.64 8.75 -6.85
CA ASN A 15 -19.54 8.72 -5.71
C ASN A 15 -19.39 9.94 -4.77
N ARG A 16 -18.37 10.77 -4.98
CA ARG A 16 -18.05 11.93 -4.14
C ARG A 16 -17.86 11.57 -2.66
N GLU A 17 -17.12 10.48 -2.41
CA GLU A 17 -16.86 9.93 -1.08
C GLU A 17 -15.35 9.70 -0.88
N SER A 18 -14.93 9.45 0.38
CA SER A 18 -13.55 9.13 0.71
C SER A 18 -12.54 10.21 0.29
N PHE A 19 -12.92 11.45 0.49
CA PHE A 19 -12.04 12.61 0.31
C PHE A 19 -11.34 12.97 1.63
N GLY A 20 -10.30 13.81 1.54
CA GLY A 20 -9.57 14.31 2.69
C GLY A 20 -10.08 15.65 3.19
N GLU A 21 -9.31 16.24 4.11
CA GLU A 21 -9.63 17.54 4.71
C GLU A 21 -9.48 18.69 3.69
N TYR A 22 -9.92 19.88 4.10
CA TYR A 22 -9.78 21.09 3.30
C TYR A 22 -8.34 21.30 2.80
N THR A 23 -8.22 21.71 1.56
CA THR A 23 -6.95 22.12 0.97
C THR A 23 -7.16 23.18 -0.10
N ASP A 24 -6.23 24.13 -0.19
CA ASP A 24 -6.11 25.13 -1.26
C ASP A 24 -5.03 24.75 -2.29
N GLY A 25 -4.45 23.55 -2.18
CA GLY A 25 -3.39 23.05 -3.04
C GLY A 25 -3.81 22.90 -4.51
N VAL A 26 -2.81 22.81 -5.40
CA VAL A 26 -3.00 22.69 -6.86
C VAL A 26 -3.85 21.46 -7.26
N LEU A 27 -3.85 20.43 -6.45
CA LEU A 27 -4.65 19.21 -6.66
C LEU A 27 -5.99 19.21 -5.92
N ALA A 28 -6.42 20.37 -5.38
CA ALA A 28 -7.69 20.47 -4.66
C ALA A 28 -8.87 20.03 -5.55
N MET A 29 -9.67 19.12 -5.03
CA MET A 29 -10.89 18.64 -5.69
C MET A 29 -12.06 19.49 -5.21
N GLN A 30 -12.86 20.03 -6.13
CA GLN A 30 -14.04 20.83 -5.82
C GLN A 30 -15.29 19.94 -5.89
N LEU A 31 -16.04 19.90 -4.79
CA LEU A 31 -17.28 19.14 -4.72
C LEU A 31 -18.44 20.06 -4.30
N PRO A 32 -19.62 20.00 -4.98
CA PRO A 32 -20.79 20.70 -4.53
C PRO A 32 -21.19 20.24 -3.12
N ILE A 33 -21.34 21.15 -2.17
CA ILE A 33 -21.68 20.80 -0.78
C ILE A 33 -22.99 20.04 -0.66
N SER A 34 -23.94 20.29 -1.58
CA SER A 34 -25.23 19.60 -1.65
C SER A 34 -25.12 18.13 -2.08
N ALA A 35 -24.00 17.75 -2.68
CA ALA A 35 -23.78 16.42 -3.24
C ALA A 35 -22.90 15.53 -2.33
N VAL A 36 -22.51 16.03 -1.15
CA VAL A 36 -21.68 15.37 -0.16
C VAL A 36 -22.48 15.11 1.11
N ARG A 37 -22.16 14.05 1.84
CA ARG A 37 -22.81 13.75 3.13
C ARG A 37 -22.47 14.82 4.16
N SER A 38 -23.48 15.37 4.81
CA SER A 38 -23.30 16.46 5.77
C SER A 38 -22.37 16.15 6.94
N GLY A 39 -22.28 14.88 7.34
CA GLY A 39 -21.37 14.39 8.39
C GLY A 39 -19.89 14.35 7.99
N GLU A 40 -19.59 14.41 6.69
CA GLU A 40 -18.21 14.40 6.16
C GLU A 40 -17.65 15.81 5.92
N VAL A 41 -18.49 16.83 6.08
CA VAL A 41 -18.12 18.24 5.88
C VAL A 41 -17.61 18.83 7.19
N SER A 42 -16.32 19.08 7.28
CA SER A 42 -15.66 19.68 8.46
C SER A 42 -15.94 21.19 8.58
N GLY A 43 -15.61 21.77 9.74
CA GLY A 43 -15.67 23.22 9.95
C GLY A 43 -14.80 23.97 8.96
N ALA A 44 -13.55 23.52 8.77
CA ALA A 44 -12.62 24.14 7.84
C ALA A 44 -13.12 24.16 6.40
N MET A 45 -13.85 23.13 5.96
CA MET A 45 -14.48 23.10 4.64
C MET A 45 -15.61 24.12 4.53
N ARG A 46 -16.39 24.30 5.61
CA ARG A 46 -17.50 25.28 5.65
C ARG A 46 -17.03 26.71 5.69
N ASP A 47 -15.92 26.97 6.37
CA ASP A 47 -15.32 28.31 6.50
C ASP A 47 -14.67 28.77 5.19
N ASN A 48 -14.33 27.84 4.29
CA ASN A 48 -13.66 28.07 3.02
C ASN A 48 -14.49 27.65 1.81
N LEU A 49 -15.78 27.91 1.81
CA LEU A 49 -16.65 27.62 0.68
C LEU A 49 -16.35 28.53 -0.51
N LEU A 50 -16.27 27.93 -1.69
CA LEU A 50 -16.24 28.66 -2.95
C LEU A 50 -17.64 28.70 -3.54
N THR A 51 -18.15 29.88 -3.85
CA THR A 51 -19.43 30.02 -4.55
C THR A 51 -19.17 30.35 -6.02
N ILE A 52 -19.56 29.46 -6.92
CA ILE A 52 -19.46 29.61 -8.37
C ILE A 52 -20.85 29.45 -8.96
N ASP A 53 -21.33 30.44 -9.70
CA ASP A 53 -22.65 30.46 -10.33
C ASP A 53 -23.82 30.11 -9.35
N GLY A 54 -23.72 30.59 -8.11
CA GLY A 54 -24.73 30.36 -7.08
C GLY A 54 -24.69 28.98 -6.41
N VAL A 55 -23.73 28.13 -6.79
CA VAL A 55 -23.49 26.82 -6.16
C VAL A 55 -22.27 26.91 -5.23
N SER A 56 -22.43 26.42 -4.00
CA SER A 56 -21.34 26.36 -3.02
C SER A 56 -20.57 25.08 -3.14
N PHE A 57 -19.24 25.17 -3.27
CA PHE A 57 -18.30 24.07 -3.37
C PHE A 57 -17.36 24.01 -2.17
N ILE A 58 -17.08 22.81 -1.69
CA ILE A 58 -15.98 22.53 -0.79
C ILE A 58 -14.71 22.19 -1.59
N GLN A 59 -13.54 22.59 -1.07
CA GLN A 59 -12.24 22.21 -1.61
C GLN A 59 -11.59 21.19 -0.69
N VAL A 60 -11.24 20.01 -1.24
CA VAL A 60 -10.78 18.87 -0.45
C VAL A 60 -9.61 18.14 -1.10
N GLN A 61 -8.84 17.43 -0.29
CA GLN A 61 -7.75 16.58 -0.79
C GLN A 61 -8.32 15.39 -1.57
N PRO A 62 -7.81 15.09 -2.78
CA PRO A 62 -8.26 13.98 -3.60
C PRO A 62 -7.61 12.66 -3.14
N VAL A 63 -8.01 12.14 -1.98
CA VAL A 63 -7.40 10.92 -1.40
C VAL A 63 -7.55 9.72 -2.32
N PHE A 64 -8.66 9.62 -3.08
CA PHE A 64 -8.83 8.58 -4.10
C PHE A 64 -7.67 8.54 -5.11
N LEU A 65 -7.17 9.72 -5.51
CA LEU A 65 -6.06 9.84 -6.45
C LEU A 65 -4.75 9.36 -5.81
N TYR A 66 -4.50 9.75 -4.56
CA TYR A 66 -3.30 9.31 -3.83
C TYR A 66 -3.28 7.79 -3.65
N GLU A 67 -4.41 7.20 -3.27
CA GLU A 67 -4.56 5.74 -3.14
C GLU A 67 -4.40 5.03 -4.50
N SER A 68 -4.98 5.58 -5.57
CA SER A 68 -4.85 5.03 -6.93
C SER A 68 -3.40 5.06 -7.41
N LEU A 69 -2.72 6.19 -7.27
CA LEU A 69 -1.31 6.34 -7.65
C LEU A 69 -0.39 5.43 -6.82
N TRP A 70 -0.65 5.29 -5.52
CA TRP A 70 0.09 4.36 -4.67
C TRP A 70 -0.08 2.91 -5.12
N CYS A 71 -1.32 2.48 -5.41
CA CYS A 71 -1.58 1.13 -5.91
C CYS A 71 -0.92 0.88 -7.27
N LEU A 72 -0.92 1.89 -8.15
CA LEU A 72 -0.22 1.81 -9.43
C LEU A 72 1.30 1.70 -9.25
N PHE A 73 1.88 2.54 -8.41
CA PHE A 73 3.30 2.47 -8.06
C PHE A 73 3.67 1.08 -7.50
N LEU A 74 2.88 0.58 -6.54
CA LEU A 74 3.10 -0.74 -5.95
C LEU A 74 2.99 -1.85 -7.00
N LEU A 75 2.04 -1.76 -7.94
CA LEU A 75 1.92 -2.69 -9.05
C LEU A 75 3.19 -2.71 -9.90
N LEU A 76 3.71 -1.54 -10.29
CA LEU A 76 4.93 -1.44 -11.10
C LEU A 76 6.15 -2.01 -10.35
N VAL A 77 6.29 -1.70 -9.06
CA VAL A 77 7.35 -2.26 -8.22
C VAL A 77 7.28 -3.78 -8.16
N LEU A 78 6.09 -4.35 -7.93
CA LEU A 78 5.91 -5.80 -7.86
C LEU A 78 6.15 -6.49 -9.21
N LEU A 79 5.78 -5.85 -10.32
CA LEU A 79 6.11 -6.35 -11.66
C LEU A 79 7.63 -6.37 -11.90
N ALA A 80 8.35 -5.32 -11.50
CA ALA A 80 9.80 -5.28 -11.57
C ALA A 80 10.46 -6.34 -10.67
N LEU A 81 9.92 -6.57 -9.49
CA LEU A 81 10.42 -7.58 -8.54
C LEU A 81 10.07 -9.01 -8.94
N ARG A 82 9.10 -9.23 -9.82
CA ARG A 82 8.63 -10.56 -10.24
C ARG A 82 9.78 -11.47 -10.72
N ARG A 83 10.74 -10.93 -11.46
CA ARG A 83 11.89 -11.68 -11.95
C ARG A 83 12.96 -11.95 -10.90
N LYS A 84 12.96 -11.20 -9.78
CA LYS A 84 13.94 -11.28 -8.69
C LYS A 84 13.41 -11.98 -7.45
N LYS A 85 12.22 -12.58 -7.52
CA LYS A 85 11.64 -13.33 -6.41
C LYS A 85 12.54 -14.51 -6.00
N ARG A 86 12.66 -14.76 -4.72
CA ARG A 86 13.52 -15.83 -4.15
C ARG A 86 12.73 -17.05 -3.71
N TYR A 87 11.43 -16.90 -3.44
CA TYR A 87 10.55 -17.99 -3.02
C TYR A 87 9.11 -17.74 -3.49
N GLN A 88 8.29 -18.79 -3.45
CA GLN A 88 6.86 -18.65 -3.78
C GLN A 88 6.14 -17.87 -2.68
N GLY A 89 5.18 -17.02 -3.06
CA GLY A 89 4.43 -16.17 -2.14
C GLY A 89 5.13 -14.86 -1.74
N GLU A 90 6.41 -14.65 -2.12
CA GLU A 90 7.14 -13.42 -1.77
C GLU A 90 6.42 -12.15 -2.27
N LEU A 91 5.96 -12.15 -3.53
CA LEU A 91 5.27 -11.00 -4.11
C LEU A 91 3.93 -10.71 -3.41
N PHE A 92 3.23 -11.76 -2.97
CA PHE A 92 1.98 -11.59 -2.22
C PHE A 92 2.23 -10.94 -0.85
N MET A 93 3.29 -11.34 -0.16
CA MET A 93 3.66 -10.72 1.11
C MET A 93 4.09 -9.26 0.94
N TRP A 94 4.85 -8.95 -0.13
CA TRP A 94 5.18 -7.56 -0.48
C TRP A 94 3.94 -6.75 -0.84
N TYR A 95 2.98 -7.36 -1.52
CA TYR A 95 1.69 -6.73 -1.79
C TYR A 95 0.97 -6.36 -0.49
N LEU A 96 0.84 -7.30 0.46
CA LEU A 96 0.17 -7.04 1.73
C LEU A 96 0.85 -5.95 2.54
N ALA A 97 2.19 -5.99 2.62
CA ALA A 97 2.98 -4.95 3.30
C ALA A 97 2.84 -3.58 2.62
N GLY A 98 3.00 -3.52 1.30
CA GLY A 98 2.94 -2.28 0.55
C GLY A 98 1.53 -1.68 0.49
N TYR A 99 0.51 -2.51 0.33
CA TYR A 99 -0.88 -2.06 0.40
C TYR A 99 -1.25 -1.57 1.80
N GLY A 100 -0.85 -2.30 2.85
CA GLY A 100 -1.03 -1.88 4.23
C GLY A 100 -0.38 -0.52 4.50
N LEU A 101 0.85 -0.30 4.02
CA LEU A 101 1.54 0.98 4.17
C LEU A 101 0.78 2.13 3.49
N GLY A 102 0.37 1.95 2.23
CA GLY A 102 -0.40 2.98 1.51
C GLY A 102 -1.73 3.28 2.18
N ARG A 103 -2.44 2.23 2.60
CA ARG A 103 -3.71 2.38 3.32
C ARG A 103 -3.53 3.09 4.66
N PHE A 104 -2.47 2.75 5.41
CA PHE A 104 -2.15 3.40 6.67
C PHE A 104 -1.93 4.92 6.49
N VAL A 105 -1.16 5.34 5.48
CA VAL A 105 -0.89 6.75 5.19
C VAL A 105 -2.15 7.47 4.71
N CYS A 106 -2.90 6.88 3.79
CA CYS A 106 -4.09 7.51 3.23
C CYS A 106 -5.23 7.64 4.24
N GLU A 107 -5.35 6.72 5.21
CA GLU A 107 -6.36 6.80 6.26
C GLU A 107 -6.18 8.02 7.17
N TRP A 108 -4.95 8.48 7.34
CA TRP A 108 -4.70 9.73 8.08
C TRP A 108 -5.28 10.97 7.40
N LEU A 109 -5.40 10.94 6.09
CA LEU A 109 -5.90 12.06 5.28
C LEU A 109 -7.43 12.05 5.14
N ARG A 110 -8.09 10.92 5.44
CA ARG A 110 -9.54 10.75 5.27
C ARG A 110 -10.34 11.39 6.39
N THR A 111 -11.50 11.93 6.03
CA THR A 111 -12.48 12.48 6.96
C THR A 111 -13.55 11.47 7.38
N ASP A 112 -13.82 10.47 6.54
CA ASP A 112 -14.84 9.42 6.74
C ASP A 112 -14.28 8.18 7.45
N LYS A 113 -13.73 8.34 8.66
CA LYS A 113 -13.10 7.26 9.43
C LYS A 113 -14.12 6.30 10.03
N LEU A 114 -13.83 4.99 9.96
CA LEU A 114 -14.65 3.95 10.56
C LEU A 114 -14.08 3.51 11.90
N TYR A 115 -14.69 3.95 12.99
CA TYR A 115 -14.25 3.63 14.35
C TYR A 115 -14.85 2.33 14.87
N ILE A 116 -14.11 1.63 15.74
CA ILE A 116 -14.64 0.50 16.50
C ILE A 116 -15.68 1.02 17.49
N PRO A 117 -16.90 0.44 17.54
CA PRO A 117 -17.94 0.88 18.50
C PRO A 117 -17.40 0.92 19.93
N GLY A 118 -17.57 2.07 20.60
CA GLY A 118 -17.09 2.28 21.98
C GLY A 118 -15.61 2.66 22.12
N THR A 119 -14.87 2.85 21.01
CA THR A 119 -13.48 3.28 21.05
C THR A 119 -13.21 4.38 20.03
N SER A 120 -12.10 5.10 20.18
CA SER A 120 -11.59 6.07 19.21
C SER A 120 -10.60 5.45 18.20
N VAL A 121 -10.56 4.10 18.11
CA VAL A 121 -9.62 3.41 17.24
C VAL A 121 -10.24 3.16 15.88
N ASP A 122 -9.55 3.63 14.84
CA ASP A 122 -9.92 3.39 13.44
C ASP A 122 -9.54 1.96 13.03
N ILE A 123 -10.55 1.21 12.56
CA ILE A 123 -10.39 -0.20 12.13
C ILE A 123 -9.41 -0.31 10.96
N SER A 124 -9.52 0.58 9.98
CA SER A 124 -8.67 0.56 8.78
C SER A 124 -7.22 0.83 9.13
N LEU A 125 -6.99 1.78 10.05
CA LEU A 125 -5.65 2.14 10.53
C LEU A 125 -5.02 0.97 11.28
N LEU A 126 -5.78 0.31 12.15
CA LEU A 126 -5.32 -0.86 12.91
C LEU A 126 -4.94 -2.03 11.99
N ILE A 127 -5.83 -2.41 11.08
CA ILE A 127 -5.59 -3.52 10.15
C ILE A 127 -4.37 -3.22 9.27
N SER A 128 -4.28 -2.02 8.71
CA SER A 128 -3.16 -1.63 7.84
C SER A 128 -1.83 -1.59 8.59
N GLY A 129 -1.82 -1.10 9.83
CA GLY A 129 -0.65 -1.14 10.71
C GLY A 129 -0.18 -2.57 11.00
N VAL A 130 -1.12 -3.48 11.34
CA VAL A 130 -0.82 -4.91 11.55
C VAL A 130 -0.22 -5.53 10.29
N LEU A 131 -0.77 -5.25 9.10
CA LEU A 131 -0.21 -5.77 7.85
C LEU A 131 1.26 -5.35 7.66
N VAL A 132 1.61 -4.11 7.93
CA VAL A 132 2.98 -3.63 7.80
C VAL A 132 3.89 -4.30 8.83
N VAL A 133 3.51 -4.26 10.11
CA VAL A 133 4.33 -4.79 11.22
C VAL A 133 4.57 -6.29 11.10
N VAL A 134 3.61 -7.04 10.57
CA VAL A 134 3.72 -8.50 10.41
C VAL A 134 4.46 -8.86 9.13
N PHE A 135 4.07 -8.30 7.98
CA PHE A 135 4.58 -8.80 6.70
C PHE A 135 5.96 -8.25 6.31
N VAL A 136 6.35 -7.05 6.73
CA VAL A 136 7.70 -6.53 6.46
C VAL A 136 8.78 -7.38 7.11
N PRO A 137 8.73 -7.70 8.42
CA PRO A 137 9.70 -8.60 9.05
C PRO A 137 9.69 -10.00 8.45
N ILE A 138 8.51 -10.58 8.21
CA ILE A 138 8.39 -11.94 7.64
C ILE A 138 9.11 -12.03 6.29
N VAL A 139 8.85 -11.07 5.38
CA VAL A 139 9.49 -11.07 4.06
C VAL A 139 11.00 -10.91 4.19
N THR A 140 11.45 -9.98 5.01
CA THR A 140 12.86 -9.69 5.21
C THR A 140 13.61 -10.90 5.75
N VAL A 141 13.09 -11.51 6.82
CA VAL A 141 13.68 -12.71 7.45
C VAL A 141 13.70 -13.89 6.47
N ARG A 142 12.59 -14.15 5.76
CA ARG A 142 12.54 -15.23 4.75
C ARG A 142 13.53 -15.03 3.62
N ARG A 143 13.68 -13.81 3.11
CA ARG A 143 14.69 -13.49 2.08
C ARG A 143 16.11 -13.80 2.53
N VAL A 144 16.46 -13.41 3.77
CA VAL A 144 17.76 -13.68 4.37
C VAL A 144 17.98 -15.20 4.54
N MET A 145 16.97 -15.91 5.08
CA MET A 145 17.06 -17.36 5.26
C MET A 145 17.22 -18.12 3.94
N VAL A 146 16.46 -17.75 2.90
CA VAL A 146 16.57 -18.39 1.58
C VAL A 146 17.94 -18.16 0.97
N LYS A 147 18.47 -16.93 1.08
CA LYS A 147 19.83 -16.61 0.62
C LYS A 147 20.87 -17.48 1.35
N LYS A 148 20.84 -17.49 2.69
CA LYS A 148 21.78 -18.27 3.51
C LYS A 148 21.74 -19.76 3.16
N ARG A 149 20.55 -20.33 2.95
CA ARG A 149 20.39 -21.73 2.53
C ARG A 149 20.98 -22.00 1.14
N ALA A 150 20.84 -21.07 0.21
CA ALA A 150 21.42 -21.19 -1.12
C ALA A 150 22.96 -21.16 -1.07
N ASP A 151 23.53 -20.24 -0.28
CA ASP A 151 24.99 -20.13 -0.09
C ASP A 151 25.56 -21.40 0.55
N ILE A 152 24.91 -21.94 1.58
CA ILE A 152 25.34 -23.21 2.22
C ILE A 152 25.29 -24.37 1.22
N ARG A 153 24.24 -24.47 0.39
CA ARG A 153 24.13 -25.51 -0.64
C ARG A 153 25.26 -25.40 -1.69
N LYS A 154 25.61 -24.18 -2.06
CA LYS A 154 26.70 -23.92 -2.99
C LYS A 154 28.03 -24.43 -2.42
N ILE A 155 28.37 -24.05 -1.18
CA ILE A 155 29.58 -24.47 -0.49
C ILE A 155 29.65 -25.99 -0.36
N ARG A 156 28.54 -26.65 -0.01
CA ARG A 156 28.48 -28.13 0.09
C ARG A 156 28.77 -28.81 -1.27
N ARG A 157 28.20 -28.29 -2.36
CA ARG A 157 28.45 -28.81 -3.71
C ARG A 157 29.91 -28.64 -4.13
N GLU A 158 30.50 -27.49 -3.84
CA GLU A 158 31.91 -27.24 -4.14
C GLU A 158 32.84 -28.15 -3.35
N ARG A 159 32.52 -28.45 -2.08
CA ARG A 159 33.30 -29.41 -1.27
C ARG A 159 33.16 -30.83 -1.82
N ALA A 160 31.97 -31.29 -2.07
CA ALA A 160 31.75 -32.63 -2.64
C ALA A 160 32.44 -32.81 -3.98
N PHE A 161 32.46 -31.80 -4.85
CA PHE A 161 33.18 -31.85 -6.11
C PHE A 161 34.69 -31.97 -5.91
N ARG A 162 35.28 -31.24 -4.96
CA ARG A 162 36.74 -31.35 -4.65
C ARG A 162 37.10 -32.73 -4.08
N GLU A 163 36.28 -33.26 -3.19
CA GLU A 163 36.46 -34.60 -2.62
C GLU A 163 36.44 -35.68 -3.71
N GLU A 164 35.54 -35.57 -4.69
CA GLU A 164 35.49 -36.47 -5.84
C GLU A 164 36.73 -36.31 -6.75
N GLU A 165 37.22 -35.09 -6.98
CA GLU A 165 38.46 -34.88 -7.77
C GLU A 165 39.68 -35.43 -7.07
N GLU A 166 39.82 -35.27 -5.76
CA GLU A 166 40.93 -35.83 -4.96
C GLU A 166 40.92 -37.36 -5.00
N SER A 167 39.74 -37.99 -4.76
CA SER A 167 39.63 -39.44 -4.86
C SER A 167 39.95 -39.99 -6.25
N ARG A 168 39.61 -39.29 -7.33
CA ARG A 168 39.98 -39.69 -8.71
C ARG A 168 41.45 -39.56 -9.00
N ARG A 169 42.18 -38.66 -8.29
CA ARG A 169 43.66 -38.52 -8.45
C ARG A 169 44.40 -39.61 -7.69
N GLU A 170 43.88 -40.05 -6.54
CA GLU A 170 44.50 -41.13 -5.74
C GLU A 170 44.35 -42.52 -6.39
N HIS A 171 43.37 -42.70 -7.29
CA HIS A 171 43.12 -43.97 -7.99
C HIS A 171 43.78 -44.04 -9.39
N LYS A 172 44.58 -43.04 -9.76
CA LYS A 172 45.43 -43.04 -10.98
C LYS A 172 46.88 -43.19 -10.65
#